data_5db68781d0e34f6585408f59d8da40fc
#
_entry.id   5db68781d0e34f6585408f59d8da40fc
#
_cell.length_a   1.000
_cell.length_b   1.000
_cell.length_c   1.000
_cell.angle_alpha   90.00
_cell.angle_beta   90.00
_cell.angle_gamma   90.00
#
_symmetry.space_group_name_H-M   'P 1'
#
loop_
_entity.id
_entity.type
_entity.pdbx_description
1 polymer ?
#
loop_
_entity_poly.entity_id
_entity_poly.type
_entity_poly.pdbx_seq_one_letter_code
_entity_poly.pdbx_strand_id
1 'polypeptide(L)'
;MHHANPGNLDHPWKHKAKVLLAFVALCLAAAFSGIGFAAEPAKAKAVFQVSDADSKKWNLALNNARNVQADLGKDKTEIEIVVYGPGIGMLKADSEVGNRIEEAMAAGVKVVACENTMHALKLTRDDMLGGIGYVPAGVVQLMKRQQEGYAYIRP
;
A
#
# COMPACT_ATOMS: atom_id res chain seq x y z
N MET A 1 90.59 -8.73 2.99
CA MET A 1 89.55 -7.75 2.74
C MET A 1 88.20 -8.42 2.95
N HIS A 2 87.61 -8.24 4.15
CA HIS A 2 86.28 -8.79 4.46
C HIS A 2 85.23 -7.65 4.31
N HIS A 3 84.35 -7.78 3.36
CA HIS A 3 83.17 -6.90 3.26
C HIS A 3 82.07 -7.43 4.22
N ALA A 4 81.75 -6.67 5.25
CA ALA A 4 80.64 -6.92 6.12
C ALA A 4 79.35 -6.42 5.45
N ASN A 5 78.36 -7.30 5.34
CA ASN A 5 77.03 -7.01 4.85
C ASN A 5 76.22 -6.39 5.99
N PRO A 6 75.61 -5.19 5.88
CA PRO A 6 74.74 -4.61 6.88
C PRO A 6 73.40 -5.33 6.91
N GLY A 7 73.18 -6.13 7.93
CA GLY A 7 71.95 -6.87 8.19
C GLY A 7 70.71 -5.96 8.20
N ASN A 8 69.70 -6.41 7.50
CA ASN A 8 68.37 -5.84 7.47
C ASN A 8 67.71 -6.04 8.89
N LEU A 9 67.67 -4.97 9.68
CA LEU A 9 66.97 -4.94 10.95
C LEU A 9 65.45 -4.81 10.70
N ASP A 10 64.78 -5.93 10.52
CA ASP A 10 63.32 -5.98 10.53
C ASP A 10 62.78 -5.53 11.89
N HIS A 11 62.32 -4.26 11.93
CA HIS A 11 61.76 -3.69 13.14
C HIS A 11 60.40 -4.36 13.47
N PRO A 12 60.23 -5.05 14.59
CA PRO A 12 59.00 -5.77 14.98
C PRO A 12 57.79 -4.84 15.17
N TRP A 13 58.01 -3.56 15.28
CA TRP A 13 56.98 -2.53 15.38
C TRP A 13 56.11 -2.40 14.09
N LYS A 14 56.69 -2.54 12.91
CA LYS A 14 55.94 -2.39 11.62
C LYS A 14 54.85 -3.44 11.46
N HIS A 15 55.04 -4.64 12.03
CA HIS A 15 54.00 -5.69 12.03
C HIS A 15 52.86 -5.40 13.04
N LYS A 16 53.23 -4.88 14.24
CA LYS A 16 52.21 -4.53 15.25
C LYS A 16 51.31 -3.38 14.81
N ALA A 17 51.86 -2.37 14.11
CA ALA A 17 51.09 -1.26 13.57
C ALA A 17 50.10 -1.67 12.44
N LYS A 18 50.51 -2.61 11.57
CA LYS A 18 49.65 -3.16 10.51
C LYS A 18 48.52 -4.01 11.07
N VAL A 19 48.77 -4.81 12.08
CA VAL A 19 47.73 -5.63 12.75
C VAL A 19 46.73 -4.74 13.49
N LEU A 20 47.19 -3.69 14.18
CA LEU A 20 46.32 -2.76 14.89
C LEU A 20 45.40 -1.98 13.94
N LEU A 21 45.90 -1.53 12.77
CA LEU A 21 45.14 -0.86 11.74
C LEU A 21 44.09 -1.78 11.08
N ALA A 22 44.41 -3.08 10.90
CA ALA A 22 43.47 -4.06 10.38
C ALA A 22 42.32 -4.36 11.38
N PHE A 23 42.62 -4.41 12.66
CA PHE A 23 41.58 -4.60 13.70
C PHE A 23 40.67 -3.39 13.85
N VAL A 24 41.18 -2.15 13.75
CA VAL A 24 40.38 -0.92 13.80
C VAL A 24 39.49 -0.81 12.56
N ALA A 25 39.99 -1.16 11.39
CA ALA A 25 39.17 -1.17 10.14
C ALA A 25 38.06 -2.24 10.19
N LEU A 26 38.31 -3.42 10.76
CA LEU A 26 37.33 -4.48 10.93
C LEU A 26 36.23 -4.10 11.93
N CYS A 27 36.60 -3.42 13.05
CA CYS A 27 35.63 -2.93 14.02
C CYS A 27 34.75 -1.78 13.49
N LEU A 28 35.32 -0.89 12.66
CA LEU A 28 34.56 0.18 11.99
C LEU A 28 33.58 -0.38 10.94
N ALA A 29 33.95 -1.44 10.22
CA ALA A 29 33.04 -2.12 9.28
C ALA A 29 31.86 -2.82 9.98
N ALA A 30 32.09 -3.38 11.19
CA ALA A 30 31.03 -4.03 11.98
C ALA A 30 30.03 -3.02 12.59
N ALA A 31 30.45 -1.78 12.85
CA ALA A 31 29.57 -0.73 13.38
C ALA A 31 28.58 -0.15 12.36
N PHE A 32 28.80 -0.34 11.05
CA PHE A 32 27.91 0.14 9.97
C PHE A 32 26.80 -0.84 9.60
N SER A 33 26.79 -2.06 10.16
CA SER A 33 25.84 -3.12 9.80
C SER A 33 24.51 -3.09 10.58
N GLY A 34 24.19 -2.02 11.30
CA GLY A 34 23.11 -2.00 12.28
C GLY A 34 22.01 -0.96 12.13
N ILE A 35 21.97 -0.17 11.03
CA ILE A 35 20.80 0.68 10.78
C ILE A 35 19.82 -0.12 9.90
N GLY A 36 19.20 -1.11 10.52
CA GLY A 36 18.00 -1.70 9.98
C GLY A 36 16.90 -0.62 9.99
N PHE A 37 16.61 -0.03 8.83
CA PHE A 37 15.34 0.66 8.64
C PHE A 37 14.25 -0.39 8.91
N ALA A 38 13.60 -0.31 10.07
CA ALA A 38 12.38 -1.07 10.30
C ALA A 38 11.40 -0.58 9.23
N ALA A 39 11.17 -1.41 8.20
CA ALA A 39 10.12 -1.14 7.21
C ALA A 39 8.82 -1.02 8.01
N GLU A 40 8.09 0.07 7.82
CA GLU A 40 6.75 0.19 8.40
C GLU A 40 5.94 -1.05 8.02
N PRO A 41 5.18 -1.64 8.97
CA PRO A 41 4.38 -2.82 8.67
C PRO A 41 3.46 -2.51 7.49
N ALA A 42 3.51 -3.37 6.47
CA ALA A 42 2.72 -3.21 5.26
C ALA A 42 1.23 -3.11 5.63
N LYS A 43 0.51 -2.14 5.06
CA LYS A 43 -0.92 -1.94 5.29
C LYS A 43 -1.71 -3.17 4.83
N ALA A 44 -2.71 -3.56 5.59
CA ALA A 44 -3.69 -4.55 5.15
C ALA A 44 -4.54 -3.93 4.02
N LYS A 45 -4.62 -4.62 2.87
CA LYS A 45 -5.27 -4.09 1.67
C LYS A 45 -6.52 -4.90 1.35
N ALA A 46 -7.65 -4.25 1.11
CA ALA A 46 -8.89 -4.90 0.71
C ALA A 46 -9.57 -4.15 -0.43
N VAL A 47 -10.06 -4.88 -1.43
CA VAL A 47 -10.90 -4.36 -2.51
C VAL A 47 -12.28 -5.01 -2.47
N PHE A 48 -13.31 -4.19 -2.37
CA PHE A 48 -14.69 -4.63 -2.34
C PHE A 48 -15.32 -4.46 -3.73
N GLN A 49 -15.97 -5.51 -4.23
CA GLN A 49 -16.79 -5.43 -5.42
C GLN A 49 -18.23 -5.10 -5.06
N VAL A 50 -18.81 -4.09 -5.71
CA VAL A 50 -20.25 -3.83 -5.69
C VAL A 50 -20.79 -3.79 -7.10
N SER A 51 -21.57 -4.81 -7.47
CA SER A 51 -22.15 -4.94 -8.83
C SER A 51 -23.66 -5.19 -8.84
N ASP A 52 -24.29 -5.29 -7.68
CA ASP A 52 -25.72 -5.60 -7.55
C ASP A 52 -26.52 -4.32 -7.24
N ALA A 53 -27.72 -4.20 -7.81
CA ALA A 53 -28.68 -3.10 -7.52
C ALA A 53 -29.49 -3.41 -6.24
N ASP A 54 -28.79 -3.74 -5.16
CA ASP A 54 -29.38 -4.12 -3.87
C ASP A 54 -28.77 -3.28 -2.74
N SER A 55 -29.58 -2.39 -2.16
CA SER A 55 -29.13 -1.50 -1.09
C SER A 55 -28.68 -2.25 0.17
N LYS A 56 -29.16 -3.45 0.42
CA LYS A 56 -28.66 -4.30 1.52
C LYS A 56 -27.21 -4.69 1.30
N LYS A 57 -26.85 -5.03 0.07
CA LYS A 57 -25.46 -5.34 -0.31
C LYS A 57 -24.57 -4.10 -0.29
N TRP A 58 -25.08 -2.93 -0.69
CA TRP A 58 -24.35 -1.66 -0.57
C TRP A 58 -24.03 -1.35 0.91
N ASN A 59 -25.04 -1.48 1.77
CA ASN A 59 -24.87 -1.31 3.20
C ASN A 59 -23.91 -2.34 3.80
N LEU A 60 -23.95 -3.60 3.34
CA LEU A 60 -23.03 -4.63 3.79
C LEU A 60 -21.58 -4.32 3.38
N ALA A 61 -21.34 -3.85 2.17
CA ALA A 61 -20.02 -3.44 1.71
C ALA A 61 -19.44 -2.31 2.60
N LEU A 62 -20.24 -1.28 2.90
CA LEU A 62 -19.84 -0.17 3.75
C LEU A 62 -19.60 -0.62 5.21
N ASN A 63 -20.44 -1.52 5.74
CA ASN A 63 -20.23 -2.10 7.06
C ASN A 63 -18.93 -2.90 7.14
N ASN A 64 -18.66 -3.73 6.14
CA ASN A 64 -17.45 -4.54 6.09
C ASN A 64 -16.19 -3.67 6.01
N ALA A 65 -16.19 -2.62 5.18
CA ALA A 65 -15.09 -1.66 5.11
C ALA A 65 -14.82 -1.00 6.47
N ARG A 66 -15.89 -0.54 7.15
CA ARG A 66 -15.79 0.03 8.49
C ARG A 66 -15.26 -0.97 9.52
N ASN A 67 -15.72 -2.22 9.49
CA ASN A 67 -15.27 -3.26 10.42
C ASN A 67 -13.77 -3.57 10.23
N VAL A 68 -13.29 -3.66 8.98
CA VAL A 68 -11.86 -3.82 8.70
C VAL A 68 -11.04 -2.68 9.30
N GLN A 69 -11.51 -1.43 9.17
CA GLN A 69 -10.82 -0.27 9.77
C GLN A 69 -10.91 -0.26 11.30
N ALA A 70 -12.01 -0.72 11.88
CA ALA A 70 -12.18 -0.80 13.31
C ALA A 70 -11.25 -1.82 13.97
N ASP A 71 -11.09 -2.98 13.35
CA ASP A 71 -10.26 -4.08 13.87
C ASP A 71 -8.77 -3.86 13.64
N LEU A 72 -8.38 -3.38 12.45
CA LEU A 72 -6.98 -3.30 12.04
C LEU A 72 -6.38 -1.90 12.22
N GLY A 73 -7.21 -0.87 12.38
CA GLY A 73 -6.83 0.54 12.44
C GLY A 73 -6.87 1.21 11.06
N LYS A 74 -7.42 2.44 10.99
CA LYS A 74 -7.56 3.22 9.75
C LYS A 74 -6.22 3.44 9.05
N ASP A 75 -5.19 3.80 9.81
CA ASP A 75 -3.86 4.10 9.26
C ASP A 75 -3.11 2.85 8.78
N LYS A 76 -3.53 1.68 9.23
CA LYS A 76 -2.95 0.37 8.90
C LYS A 76 -3.70 -0.35 7.79
N THR A 77 -4.73 0.28 7.20
CA THR A 77 -5.56 -0.30 6.15
C THR A 77 -5.54 0.54 4.90
N GLU A 78 -5.71 -0.11 3.75
CA GLU A 78 -5.97 0.52 2.46
C GLU A 78 -7.17 -0.19 1.83
N ILE A 79 -8.29 0.53 1.72
CA ILE A 79 -9.56 -0.03 1.27
C ILE A 79 -10.04 0.69 0.02
N GLU A 80 -10.47 -0.07 -0.98
CA GLU A 80 -11.14 0.46 -2.17
C GLU A 80 -12.46 -0.28 -2.41
N ILE A 81 -13.53 0.47 -2.71
CA ILE A 81 -14.82 -0.05 -3.13
C ILE A 81 -14.97 0.26 -4.62
N VAL A 82 -15.05 -0.79 -5.45
CA VAL A 82 -15.19 -0.68 -6.91
C VAL A 82 -16.63 -1.00 -7.29
N VAL A 83 -17.30 0.01 -7.87
CA VAL A 83 -18.74 -0.07 -8.20
C VAL A 83 -18.94 -0.05 -9.69
N TYR A 84 -19.68 -1.04 -10.23
CA TYR A 84 -19.96 -1.17 -11.65
C TYR A 84 -21.26 -1.94 -11.92
N GLY A 85 -21.65 -2.02 -13.19
CA GLY A 85 -22.89 -2.70 -13.60
C GLY A 85 -24.12 -2.16 -12.86
N PRO A 86 -25.09 -3.02 -12.51
CA PRO A 86 -26.28 -2.60 -11.75
C PRO A 86 -25.98 -1.91 -10.41
N GLY A 87 -24.82 -2.16 -9.81
CA GLY A 87 -24.38 -1.52 -8.58
C GLY A 87 -24.14 -0.02 -8.68
N ILE A 88 -23.99 0.52 -9.90
CA ILE A 88 -23.68 1.94 -10.10
C ILE A 88 -24.67 2.89 -9.44
N GLY A 89 -25.91 2.44 -9.23
CA GLY A 89 -26.93 3.17 -8.48
C GLY A 89 -26.50 3.58 -7.06
N MET A 90 -25.60 2.80 -6.44
CA MET A 90 -25.00 3.13 -5.15
C MET A 90 -24.32 4.51 -5.14
N LEU A 91 -23.76 4.93 -6.28
CA LEU A 91 -22.93 6.14 -6.39
C LEU A 91 -23.65 7.31 -7.05
N LYS A 92 -24.93 7.20 -7.39
CA LYS A 92 -25.69 8.33 -7.95
C LYS A 92 -25.92 9.41 -6.90
N ALA A 93 -26.08 10.65 -7.33
CA ALA A 93 -26.31 11.81 -6.47
C ALA A 93 -27.54 11.65 -5.56
N ASP A 94 -28.55 10.90 -6.00
CA ASP A 94 -29.77 10.57 -5.25
C ASP A 94 -29.69 9.25 -4.47
N SER A 95 -28.50 8.69 -4.26
CA SER A 95 -28.30 7.42 -3.57
C SER A 95 -28.74 7.47 -2.10
N GLU A 96 -29.55 6.50 -1.69
CA GLU A 96 -30.00 6.35 -0.29
C GLU A 96 -28.86 6.09 0.71
N VAL A 97 -27.67 5.67 0.24
CA VAL A 97 -26.48 5.44 1.05
C VAL A 97 -25.43 6.55 0.87
N GLY A 98 -25.76 7.65 0.22
CA GLY A 98 -24.84 8.75 -0.11
C GLY A 98 -24.05 9.26 1.09
N ASN A 99 -24.73 9.61 2.19
CA ASN A 99 -24.09 10.07 3.43
C ASN A 99 -23.08 9.04 3.98
N ARG A 100 -23.40 7.75 3.90
CA ARG A 100 -22.51 6.69 4.37
C ARG A 100 -21.27 6.52 3.48
N ILE A 101 -21.39 6.80 2.18
CA ILE A 101 -20.26 6.81 1.26
C ILE A 101 -19.34 7.99 1.58
N GLU A 102 -19.91 9.18 1.83
CA GLU A 102 -19.13 10.35 2.26
C GLU A 102 -18.38 10.08 3.57
N GLU A 103 -19.04 9.47 4.57
CA GLU A 103 -18.40 9.04 5.82
C GLU A 103 -17.26 8.05 5.57
N ALA A 104 -17.45 7.06 4.69
CA ALA A 104 -16.43 6.09 4.35
C ALA A 104 -15.22 6.76 3.66
N MET A 105 -15.47 7.68 2.72
CA MET A 105 -14.41 8.45 2.05
C MET A 105 -13.67 9.36 3.05
N ALA A 106 -14.37 10.02 3.96
CA ALA A 106 -13.77 10.81 5.04
C ALA A 106 -12.90 9.95 5.98
N ALA A 107 -13.24 8.65 6.11
CA ALA A 107 -12.43 7.68 6.84
C ALA A 107 -11.27 7.09 6.01
N GLY A 108 -11.03 7.58 4.77
CA GLY A 108 -9.93 7.16 3.91
C GLY A 108 -10.23 5.96 2.99
N VAL A 109 -11.49 5.50 2.92
CA VAL A 109 -11.89 4.48 1.93
C VAL A 109 -11.95 5.12 0.55
N LYS A 110 -11.31 4.52 -0.44
CA LYS A 110 -11.44 4.92 -1.84
C LYS A 110 -12.72 4.31 -2.42
N VAL A 111 -13.53 5.13 -3.08
CA VAL A 111 -14.74 4.68 -3.76
C VAL A 111 -14.66 5.08 -5.22
N VAL A 112 -14.79 4.11 -6.14
CA VAL A 112 -14.61 4.36 -7.58
C VAL A 112 -15.77 3.83 -8.41
N ALA A 113 -16.20 4.63 -9.38
CA ALA A 113 -17.21 4.31 -10.37
C ALA A 113 -16.58 3.79 -11.67
N CYS A 114 -17.20 2.82 -12.32
CA CYS A 114 -16.83 2.30 -13.63
C CYS A 114 -17.36 3.21 -14.75
N GLU A 115 -16.48 3.87 -15.50
CA GLU A 115 -16.87 4.76 -16.63
C GLU A 115 -17.57 3.99 -17.76
N ASN A 116 -17.18 2.73 -18.06
CA ASN A 116 -17.89 1.91 -19.04
C ASN A 116 -19.36 1.69 -18.66
N THR A 117 -19.65 1.47 -17.36
CA THR A 117 -21.03 1.37 -16.88
C THR A 117 -21.76 2.69 -17.02
N MET A 118 -21.13 3.81 -16.64
CA MET A 118 -21.71 5.14 -16.78
C MET A 118 -22.06 5.44 -18.24
N HIS A 119 -21.15 5.16 -19.17
CA HIS A 119 -21.37 5.35 -20.61
C HIS A 119 -22.56 4.51 -21.13
N ALA A 120 -22.62 3.23 -20.73
CA ALA A 120 -23.72 2.35 -21.12
C ALA A 120 -25.09 2.84 -20.62
N LEU A 121 -25.12 3.49 -19.46
CA LEU A 121 -26.33 4.04 -18.85
C LEU A 121 -26.54 5.54 -19.15
N LYS A 122 -25.68 6.15 -19.98
CA LYS A 122 -25.71 7.58 -20.34
C LYS A 122 -25.62 8.50 -19.11
N LEU A 123 -24.89 8.07 -18.06
CA LEU A 123 -24.62 8.86 -16.88
C LEU A 123 -23.39 9.74 -17.10
N THR A 124 -23.44 10.95 -16.58
CA THR A 124 -22.34 11.92 -16.53
C THR A 124 -21.78 11.99 -15.09
N ARG A 125 -20.72 12.74 -14.89
CA ARG A 125 -20.18 12.97 -13.54
C ARG A 125 -21.11 13.82 -12.67
N ASP A 126 -21.94 14.64 -13.28
CA ASP A 126 -22.92 15.48 -12.57
C ASP A 126 -24.09 14.65 -11.99
N ASP A 127 -24.28 13.44 -12.50
CA ASP A 127 -25.29 12.49 -11.97
C ASP A 127 -24.77 11.71 -10.76
N MET A 128 -23.49 11.88 -10.38
CA MET A 128 -22.80 11.05 -9.39
C MET A 128 -22.50 11.84 -8.12
N LEU A 129 -22.28 11.10 -7.00
CA LEU A 129 -21.82 11.68 -5.75
C LEU A 129 -20.48 12.40 -5.94
N GLY A 130 -20.32 13.51 -5.26
CA GLY A 130 -19.04 14.25 -5.23
C GLY A 130 -17.93 13.46 -4.52
N GLY A 131 -16.69 13.71 -4.92
CA GLY A 131 -15.50 13.15 -4.25
C GLY A 131 -15.16 11.70 -4.59
N ILE A 132 -16.00 10.97 -5.33
CA ILE A 132 -15.66 9.61 -5.79
C ILE A 132 -14.62 9.64 -6.90
N GLY A 133 -13.87 8.52 -7.04
CA GLY A 133 -12.97 8.31 -8.17
C GLY A 133 -13.67 7.67 -9.36
N TYR A 134 -12.97 7.66 -10.51
CA TYR A 134 -13.46 7.06 -11.75
C TYR A 134 -12.40 6.15 -12.34
N VAL A 135 -12.82 4.99 -12.83
CA VAL A 135 -11.93 4.02 -13.49
C VAL A 135 -12.56 3.58 -14.82
N PRO A 136 -11.77 3.40 -15.88
CA PRO A 136 -12.32 3.03 -17.20
C PRO A 136 -13.15 1.75 -17.15
N ALA A 137 -12.69 0.72 -16.43
CA ALA A 137 -13.38 -0.56 -16.30
C ALA A 137 -13.25 -1.12 -14.87
N GLY A 138 -14.36 -1.28 -14.16
CA GLY A 138 -14.39 -1.76 -12.79
C GLY A 138 -13.76 -3.14 -12.61
N VAL A 139 -14.06 -4.08 -13.52
CA VAL A 139 -13.47 -5.44 -13.45
C VAL A 139 -11.96 -5.43 -13.62
N VAL A 140 -11.42 -4.56 -14.49
CA VAL A 140 -9.97 -4.39 -14.68
C VAL A 140 -9.33 -3.77 -13.43
N GLN A 141 -10.03 -2.84 -12.78
CA GLN A 141 -9.58 -2.25 -11.52
C GLN A 141 -9.47 -3.32 -10.42
N LEU A 142 -10.45 -4.21 -10.30
CA LEU A 142 -10.40 -5.34 -9.37
C LEU A 142 -9.19 -6.25 -9.63
N MET A 143 -8.91 -6.58 -10.91
CA MET A 143 -7.74 -7.37 -11.28
C MET A 143 -6.43 -6.68 -10.88
N LYS A 144 -6.30 -5.38 -11.16
CA LYS A 144 -5.12 -4.60 -10.79
C LYS A 144 -4.91 -4.59 -9.28
N ARG A 145 -5.97 -4.36 -8.49
CA ARG A 145 -5.87 -4.36 -7.03
C ARG A 145 -5.45 -5.72 -6.48
N GLN A 146 -5.96 -6.82 -7.03
CA GLN A 146 -5.51 -8.17 -6.65
C GLN A 146 -4.03 -8.39 -6.96
N GLN A 147 -3.53 -7.91 -8.12
CA GLN A 147 -2.10 -7.97 -8.45
C GLN A 147 -1.24 -7.12 -7.51
N GLU A 148 -1.79 -6.04 -6.94
CA GLU A 148 -1.16 -5.19 -5.94
C GLU A 148 -1.27 -5.73 -4.50
N GLY A 149 -1.80 -6.95 -4.34
CA GLY A 149 -1.90 -7.65 -3.06
C GLY A 149 -3.14 -7.31 -2.23
N TYR A 150 -4.19 -6.76 -2.85
CA TYR A 150 -5.47 -6.55 -2.16
C TYR A 150 -6.23 -7.87 -2.03
N ALA A 151 -6.76 -8.13 -0.84
CA ALA A 151 -7.75 -9.17 -0.63
C ALA A 151 -9.05 -8.78 -1.35
N TYR A 152 -9.55 -9.64 -2.23
CA TYR A 152 -10.81 -9.42 -2.95
C TYR A 152 -11.98 -9.88 -2.09
N ILE A 153 -12.99 -9.00 -1.93
CA ILE A 153 -14.19 -9.26 -1.15
C ILE A 153 -15.43 -8.88 -1.98
N ARG A 154 -16.38 -9.79 -2.05
CA ARG A 154 -17.70 -9.55 -2.66
C ARG A 154 -18.78 -9.83 -1.61
N PRO A 155 -19.48 -8.78 -1.10
CA PRO A 155 -20.59 -8.90 -0.16
C PRO A 155 -21.84 -9.52 -0.78
#